data_59ce362d95ece96f809fe88d91c94b18
#
_entry.id   59ce362d95ece96f809fe88d91c94b18
#
_cell.length_a   1.000
_cell.length_b   1.000
_cell.length_c   1.000
_cell.angle_alpha   90.00
_cell.angle_beta   90.00
_cell.angle_gamma   90.00
#
_symmetry.space_group_name_H-M   'P 1'
#
loop_
_entity.id
_entity.type
_entity.pdbx_description
1 polymer ?
#
loop_
_entity_poly.entity_id
_entity_poly.type
_entity_poly.pdbx_seq_one_letter_code
_entity_poly.pdbx_strand_id
1 'polypeptide(L)'
;MFLRHALPLGLLLTACACSQQSGQNSVASAAGAGDAADRGAALYGQNCVPCHHENGDGVPKVFPALSGSPAVVGDPIELAQWVLSQKRPASIPAGRYPTQMLLFGWMNDADAAAVLTYIRSHFGNSAAPVDAATIAKAREK
;
A
#
# COMPACT_ATOMS: atom_id res chain seq x y z
N MET A 1 -74.26 -19.82 -41.74
CA MET A 1 -73.50 -18.58 -41.76
C MET A 1 -72.72 -18.54 -40.45
N PHE A 2 -71.47 -18.85 -40.46
CA PHE A 2 -70.67 -19.21 -39.24
C PHE A 2 -69.84 -17.99 -38.79
N LEU A 3 -70.08 -17.56 -37.57
CA LEU A 3 -69.38 -16.43 -36.96
C LEU A 3 -68.30 -17.04 -36.00
N ARG A 4 -67.06 -16.91 -36.39
CA ARG A 4 -65.85 -17.42 -35.58
C ARG A 4 -65.42 -16.28 -34.67
N HIS A 5 -65.48 -16.49 -33.38
CA HIS A 5 -64.93 -15.62 -32.38
C HIS A 5 -63.44 -16.06 -32.08
N ALA A 6 -62.49 -15.19 -32.34
CA ALA A 6 -61.11 -15.36 -31.97
C ALA A 6 -60.83 -14.62 -30.65
N LEU A 7 -60.41 -15.32 -29.62
CA LEU A 7 -59.85 -14.75 -28.38
C LEU A 7 -58.38 -14.39 -28.57
N PRO A 8 -57.89 -13.24 -28.11
CA PRO A 8 -56.47 -12.98 -27.98
C PRO A 8 -55.97 -13.50 -26.63
N LEU A 9 -54.93 -14.35 -26.69
CA LEU A 9 -54.17 -14.83 -25.56
C LEU A 9 -53.17 -13.76 -25.11
N GLY A 10 -53.45 -13.12 -23.97
CA GLY A 10 -52.57 -12.12 -23.37
C GLY A 10 -51.37 -12.79 -22.67
N LEU A 11 -50.18 -12.56 -23.18
CA LEU A 11 -48.91 -13.00 -22.58
C LEU A 11 -48.44 -11.99 -21.55
N LEU A 12 -48.60 -12.30 -20.27
CA LEU A 12 -48.03 -11.53 -19.15
C LEU A 12 -46.53 -11.87 -18.99
N LEU A 13 -45.66 -10.97 -19.41
CA LEU A 13 -44.24 -11.01 -19.11
C LEU A 13 -43.99 -10.37 -17.72
N THR A 14 -43.82 -11.18 -16.70
CA THR A 14 -43.30 -10.76 -15.40
C THR A 14 -41.81 -10.50 -15.50
N ALA A 15 -41.41 -9.24 -15.53
CA ALA A 15 -40.02 -8.82 -15.41
C ALA A 15 -39.54 -9.02 -13.97
N CYS A 16 -38.71 -10.04 -13.73
CA CYS A 16 -38.00 -10.24 -12.48
C CYS A 16 -36.75 -9.34 -12.46
N ALA A 17 -36.86 -8.16 -11.84
CA ALA A 17 -35.75 -7.28 -11.59
C ALA A 17 -34.91 -7.85 -10.44
N CYS A 18 -33.86 -8.60 -10.74
CA CYS A 18 -32.82 -8.97 -9.78
C CYS A 18 -31.92 -7.76 -9.52
N SER A 19 -32.16 -7.06 -8.42
CA SER A 19 -31.19 -6.12 -7.85
C SER A 19 -30.05 -6.91 -7.19
N GLN A 20 -28.96 -7.13 -7.93
CA GLN A 20 -27.71 -7.67 -7.39
C GLN A 20 -26.61 -6.63 -7.58
N GLN A 21 -26.49 -5.70 -6.65
CA GLN A 21 -25.43 -4.68 -6.71
C GLN A 21 -24.89 -4.25 -5.34
N SER A 22 -24.85 -5.11 -4.34
CA SER A 22 -24.31 -4.74 -3.01
C SER A 22 -23.14 -5.58 -2.50
N GLY A 23 -22.61 -6.50 -3.30
CA GLY A 23 -21.56 -7.44 -2.83
C GLY A 23 -20.16 -7.23 -3.40
N GLN A 24 -19.96 -6.40 -4.41
CA GLN A 24 -18.68 -6.36 -5.15
C GLN A 24 -17.64 -5.40 -4.57
N ASN A 25 -18.02 -4.37 -3.81
CA ASN A 25 -17.07 -3.39 -3.30
C ASN A 25 -16.21 -3.90 -2.13
N SER A 26 -16.71 -4.84 -1.32
CA SER A 26 -15.95 -5.35 -0.16
C SER A 26 -14.89 -6.37 -0.54
N VAL A 27 -15.12 -7.17 -1.57
CA VAL A 27 -14.17 -8.21 -2.03
C VAL A 27 -13.01 -7.58 -2.80
N ALA A 28 -13.27 -6.56 -3.61
CA ALA A 28 -12.23 -5.83 -4.34
C ALA A 28 -11.26 -5.09 -3.39
N SER A 29 -11.77 -4.53 -2.28
CA SER A 29 -10.93 -3.87 -1.27
C SER A 29 -10.03 -4.85 -0.51
N ALA A 30 -10.53 -6.04 -0.19
CA ALA A 30 -9.75 -7.06 0.52
C ALA A 30 -8.68 -7.71 -0.38
N ALA A 31 -9.00 -7.98 -1.65
CA ALA A 31 -8.03 -8.49 -2.62
C ALA A 31 -6.89 -7.46 -2.85
N GLY A 32 -7.24 -6.20 -3.05
CA GLY A 32 -6.24 -5.14 -3.24
C GLY A 32 -5.33 -4.90 -2.02
N ALA A 33 -5.80 -5.14 -0.81
CA ALA A 33 -4.98 -5.03 0.40
C ALA A 33 -3.98 -6.20 0.55
N GLY A 34 -4.39 -7.42 0.18
CA GLY A 34 -3.50 -8.58 0.15
C GLY A 34 -2.38 -8.39 -0.88
N ASP A 35 -2.74 -8.03 -2.11
CA ASP A 35 -1.78 -7.78 -3.19
C ASP A 35 -0.76 -6.67 -2.83
N ALA A 36 -1.21 -5.61 -2.15
CA ALA A 36 -0.33 -4.54 -1.70
C ALA A 36 0.63 -4.98 -0.58
N ALA A 37 0.19 -5.85 0.33
CA ALA A 37 1.04 -6.39 1.39
C ALA A 37 2.12 -7.32 0.83
N ASP A 38 1.75 -8.24 -0.07
CA ASP A 38 2.67 -9.14 -0.76
C ASP A 38 3.66 -8.36 -1.63
N ARG A 39 3.18 -7.32 -2.31
CA ARG A 39 4.03 -6.41 -3.08
C ARG A 39 5.04 -5.69 -2.20
N GLY A 40 4.61 -5.18 -1.03
CA GLY A 40 5.49 -4.52 -0.06
C GLY A 40 6.58 -5.45 0.47
N ALA A 41 6.23 -6.68 0.81
CA ALA A 41 7.17 -7.71 1.24
C ALA A 41 8.21 -8.03 0.15
N ALA A 42 7.76 -8.23 -1.09
CA ALA A 42 8.64 -8.50 -2.22
C ALA A 42 9.62 -7.36 -2.50
N LEU A 43 9.14 -6.11 -2.47
CA LEU A 43 9.98 -4.91 -2.66
C LEU A 43 10.99 -4.75 -1.53
N TYR A 44 10.60 -5.02 -0.28
CA TYR A 44 11.50 -5.03 0.86
C TYR A 44 12.61 -6.06 0.68
N GLY A 45 12.25 -7.29 0.32
CA GLY A 45 13.20 -8.37 0.06
C GLY A 45 14.26 -8.01 -0.97
N GLN A 46 13.83 -7.38 -2.07
CA GLN A 46 14.71 -7.04 -3.19
C GLN A 46 15.61 -5.84 -2.92
N ASN A 47 15.14 -4.84 -2.15
CA ASN A 47 15.80 -3.54 -2.09
C ASN A 47 16.34 -3.15 -0.71
N CYS A 48 15.78 -3.70 0.37
CA CYS A 48 16.04 -3.25 1.73
C CYS A 48 16.82 -4.29 2.56
N VAL A 49 16.56 -5.58 2.34
CA VAL A 49 17.19 -6.69 3.05
C VAL A 49 18.73 -6.65 3.04
N PRO A 50 19.42 -6.28 1.95
CA PRO A 50 20.89 -6.24 1.93
C PRO A 50 21.51 -5.37 3.03
N CYS A 51 20.79 -4.36 3.50
CA CYS A 51 21.25 -3.44 4.54
C CYS A 51 20.49 -3.60 5.86
N HIS A 52 19.16 -3.78 5.77
CA HIS A 52 18.30 -3.81 6.95
C HIS A 52 17.98 -5.21 7.47
N HIS A 53 18.41 -6.26 6.76
CA HIS A 53 18.16 -7.68 7.02
C HIS A 53 16.68 -8.06 6.96
N GLU A 54 16.39 -9.36 6.88
CA GLU A 54 15.00 -9.87 6.79
C GLU A 54 14.17 -9.57 8.03
N ASN A 55 14.81 -9.46 9.20
CA ASN A 55 14.21 -9.15 10.48
C ASN A 55 14.14 -7.64 10.80
N GLY A 56 14.63 -6.78 9.92
CA GLY A 56 14.66 -5.33 10.12
C GLY A 56 15.62 -4.81 11.17
N ASP A 57 16.55 -5.64 11.69
CA ASP A 57 17.49 -5.25 12.76
C ASP A 57 18.67 -4.43 12.25
N GLY A 58 18.93 -4.48 10.94
CA GLY A 58 20.10 -3.81 10.36
C GLY A 58 21.44 -4.35 10.87
N VAL A 59 22.45 -3.50 10.87
CA VAL A 59 23.79 -3.81 11.40
C VAL A 59 24.18 -2.74 12.41
N PRO A 60 24.44 -3.09 13.67
CA PRO A 60 24.81 -2.12 14.70
C PRO A 60 25.93 -1.17 14.25
N LYS A 61 25.70 0.14 14.38
CA LYS A 61 26.61 1.23 14.00
C LYS A 61 26.87 1.37 12.49
N VAL A 62 26.34 0.50 11.63
CA VAL A 62 26.51 0.57 10.16
C VAL A 62 25.18 0.87 9.48
N PHE A 63 24.16 0.05 9.72
CA PHE A 63 22.80 0.21 9.18
C PHE A 63 21.77 0.24 10.30
N PRO A 64 20.86 1.21 10.35
CA PRO A 64 19.90 1.33 11.43
C PRO A 64 18.89 0.18 11.46
N ALA A 65 18.47 -0.20 12.68
CA ALA A 65 17.30 -1.02 12.85
C ALA A 65 16.04 -0.25 12.41
N LEU A 66 15.08 -0.96 11.83
CA LEU A 66 13.76 -0.44 11.44
C LEU A 66 12.73 -0.59 12.57
N SER A 67 12.94 -1.60 13.44
CA SER A 67 12.11 -1.85 14.62
C SER A 67 12.10 -0.64 15.56
N GLY A 68 10.91 -0.11 15.88
CA GLY A 68 10.72 1.01 16.80
C GLY A 68 11.41 2.31 16.36
N SER A 69 11.91 2.39 15.12
CA SER A 69 12.60 3.59 14.62
C SER A 69 11.64 4.77 14.56
N PRO A 70 11.94 5.91 15.23
CA PRO A 70 11.08 7.10 15.18
C PRO A 70 10.82 7.60 13.75
N ALA A 71 11.77 7.41 12.84
CA ALA A 71 11.59 7.76 11.43
C ALA A 71 10.59 6.83 10.72
N VAL A 72 10.56 5.55 11.10
CA VAL A 72 9.64 4.55 10.50
C VAL A 72 8.22 4.73 11.04
N VAL A 73 8.07 4.86 12.36
CA VAL A 73 6.74 4.93 12.99
C VAL A 73 6.15 6.35 13.05
N GLY A 74 6.96 7.36 12.75
CA GLY A 74 6.59 8.77 12.76
C GLY A 74 5.79 9.23 11.53
N ASP A 75 6.06 10.46 11.08
CA ASP A 75 5.37 11.09 9.95
C ASP A 75 5.65 10.32 8.64
N PRO A 76 4.62 9.81 7.95
CA PRO A 76 4.80 9.04 6.71
C PRO A 76 5.34 9.89 5.55
N ILE A 77 5.09 11.20 5.52
CA ILE A 77 5.63 12.10 4.48
C ILE A 77 7.14 12.26 4.69
N GLU A 78 7.60 12.47 5.92
CA GLU A 78 9.02 12.57 6.22
C GLU A 78 9.76 11.27 5.92
N LEU A 79 9.16 10.13 6.27
CA LEU A 79 9.71 8.81 5.91
C LEU A 79 9.83 8.64 4.39
N ALA A 80 8.76 8.97 3.64
CA ALA A 80 8.77 8.90 2.18
C ALA A 80 9.82 9.84 1.56
N GLN A 81 9.93 11.06 2.04
CA GLN A 81 10.96 12.01 1.59
C GLN A 81 12.37 11.49 1.85
N TRP A 82 12.61 10.87 3.01
CA TRP A 82 13.90 10.28 3.31
C TRP A 82 14.25 9.14 2.35
N VAL A 83 13.33 8.22 2.12
CA VAL A 83 13.55 7.04 1.27
C VAL A 83 13.67 7.42 -0.22
N LEU A 84 12.85 8.36 -0.68
CA LEU A 84 12.75 8.69 -2.11
C LEU A 84 13.72 9.79 -2.55
N SER A 85 14.09 10.73 -1.67
CA SER A 85 14.90 11.90 -2.03
C SER A 85 16.03 12.23 -1.05
N GLN A 86 16.23 11.38 -0.02
CA GLN A 86 17.22 11.61 1.04
C GLN A 86 17.05 12.92 1.81
N LYS A 87 15.86 13.48 1.80
CA LYS A 87 15.51 14.61 2.67
C LYS A 87 15.42 14.09 4.10
N ARG A 88 16.45 14.42 4.88
CA ARG A 88 16.61 13.87 6.23
C ARG A 88 15.58 14.44 7.19
N PRO A 89 14.73 13.61 7.83
CA PRO A 89 13.86 14.07 8.90
C PRO A 89 14.64 14.38 10.17
N ALA A 90 14.10 15.24 11.01
CA ALA A 90 14.73 15.60 12.30
C ALA A 90 14.90 14.40 13.24
N SER A 91 14.07 13.36 13.08
CA SER A 91 14.14 12.11 13.83
C SER A 91 15.37 11.23 13.48
N ILE A 92 16.09 11.55 12.39
CA ILE A 92 17.33 10.86 12.01
C ILE A 92 18.51 11.80 12.26
N PRO A 93 19.29 11.61 13.35
CA PRO A 93 20.47 12.42 13.61
C PRO A 93 21.52 12.32 12.50
N ALA A 94 22.09 13.44 12.10
CA ALA A 94 23.19 13.46 11.14
C ALA A 94 24.43 12.74 11.71
N GLY A 95 25.15 12.04 10.84
CA GLY A 95 26.43 11.41 11.22
C GLY A 95 26.34 10.20 12.15
N ARG A 96 25.15 9.75 12.51
CA ARG A 96 24.98 8.58 13.38
C ARG A 96 25.44 7.27 12.71
N TYR A 97 25.27 7.18 11.39
CA TYR A 97 25.65 6.02 10.59
C TYR A 97 26.59 6.48 9.47
N PRO A 98 27.70 5.76 9.26
CA PRO A 98 28.69 6.14 8.25
C PRO A 98 28.22 5.88 6.82
N THR A 99 27.28 4.94 6.66
CA THR A 99 26.76 4.54 5.35
C THR A 99 25.52 5.34 5.00
N GLN A 100 25.52 5.92 3.80
CA GLN A 100 24.36 6.60 3.28
C GLN A 100 23.37 5.59 2.69
N MET A 101 22.09 5.74 3.00
CA MET A 101 21.02 4.93 2.39
C MET A 101 20.92 5.21 0.88
N LEU A 102 20.63 4.17 0.10
CA LEU A 102 20.40 4.32 -1.33
C LEU A 102 19.15 5.17 -1.61
N LEU A 103 19.15 5.82 -2.78
CA LEU A 103 18.03 6.62 -3.25
C LEU A 103 17.03 5.76 -4.02
N PHE A 104 15.76 5.76 -3.60
CA PHE A 104 14.68 4.99 -4.21
C PHE A 104 13.66 5.85 -4.98
N GLY A 105 14.07 7.04 -5.42
CA GLY A 105 13.21 7.98 -6.17
C GLY A 105 12.62 7.42 -7.47
N TRP A 106 13.19 6.34 -8.00
CA TRP A 106 12.71 5.62 -9.19
C TRP A 106 11.45 4.77 -8.95
N MET A 107 11.13 4.44 -7.72
CA MET A 107 9.89 3.71 -7.41
C MET A 107 8.67 4.55 -7.76
N ASN A 108 7.64 3.95 -8.36
CA ASN A 108 6.36 4.61 -8.51
C ASN A 108 5.64 4.74 -7.16
N ASP A 109 4.59 5.56 -7.10
CA ASP A 109 3.92 5.88 -5.84
C ASP A 109 3.25 4.67 -5.19
N ALA A 110 2.70 3.74 -5.97
CA ALA A 110 2.08 2.53 -5.46
C ALA A 110 3.11 1.58 -4.83
N ASP A 111 4.26 1.40 -5.48
CA ASP A 111 5.36 0.57 -4.97
C ASP A 111 5.97 1.17 -3.70
N ALA A 112 6.22 2.48 -3.70
CA ALA A 112 6.71 3.18 -2.53
C ALA A 112 5.72 3.08 -1.35
N ALA A 113 4.42 3.28 -1.59
CA ALA A 113 3.38 3.11 -0.59
C ALA A 113 3.34 1.69 -0.02
N ALA A 114 3.44 0.67 -0.87
CA ALA A 114 3.42 -0.73 -0.47
C ALA A 114 4.61 -1.09 0.42
N VAL A 115 5.84 -0.76 0.02
CA VAL A 115 7.04 -1.08 0.81
C VAL A 115 7.10 -0.29 2.12
N LEU A 116 6.69 0.98 2.13
CA LEU A 116 6.67 1.77 3.37
C LEU A 116 5.57 1.29 4.32
N THR A 117 4.42 0.87 3.82
CA THR A 117 3.37 0.22 4.62
C THR A 117 3.88 -1.08 5.25
N TYR A 118 4.58 -1.92 4.47
CA TYR A 118 5.20 -3.14 4.98
C TYR A 118 6.16 -2.85 6.14
N ILE A 119 7.09 -1.94 5.97
CA ILE A 119 8.08 -1.57 7.00
C ILE A 119 7.39 -1.03 8.27
N ARG A 120 6.33 -0.24 8.12
CA ARG A 120 5.58 0.38 9.21
C ARG A 120 4.72 -0.60 10.02
N SER A 121 4.37 -1.74 9.43
CA SER A 121 3.53 -2.78 10.07
C SER A 121 4.30 -4.05 10.46
N HIS A 122 5.60 -4.15 10.12
CA HIS A 122 6.46 -5.30 10.41
C HIS A 122 7.56 -4.95 11.42
N PHE A 123 8.34 -5.94 11.79
CA PHE A 123 9.48 -5.79 12.72
C PHE A 123 9.07 -5.27 14.09
N GLY A 124 7.84 -5.63 14.56
CA GLY A 124 7.29 -5.12 15.82
C GLY A 124 6.72 -3.70 15.73
N ASN A 125 6.73 -3.08 14.56
CA ASN A 125 6.06 -1.81 14.32
C ASN A 125 4.54 -1.98 14.15
N SER A 126 3.76 -0.98 14.56
CA SER A 126 2.30 -0.94 14.44
C SER A 126 1.83 0.47 14.05
N ALA A 127 2.45 1.04 13.01
CA ALA A 127 2.09 2.37 12.52
C ALA A 127 1.11 2.29 11.34
N ALA A 128 0.35 3.36 11.13
CA ALA A 128 -0.63 3.43 10.05
C ALA A 128 -0.01 3.21 8.66
N PRO A 129 -0.74 2.59 7.73
CA PRO A 129 -0.29 2.39 6.36
C PRO A 129 -0.05 3.74 5.64
N VAL A 130 0.72 3.68 4.57
CA VAL A 130 0.99 4.80 3.67
C VAL A 130 0.25 4.55 2.36
N ASP A 131 -0.44 5.56 1.85
CA ASP A 131 -1.10 5.50 0.55
C ASP A 131 -0.31 6.24 -0.55
N ALA A 132 -0.67 5.98 -1.80
CA ALA A 132 -0.01 6.61 -2.95
C ALA A 132 -0.17 8.15 -2.96
N ALA A 133 -1.26 8.69 -2.40
CA ALA A 133 -1.46 10.13 -2.31
C ALA A 133 -0.47 10.78 -1.33
N THR A 134 -0.13 10.09 -0.23
CA THR A 134 0.91 10.51 0.70
C THR A 134 2.28 10.52 0.03
N ILE A 135 2.58 9.51 -0.81
CA ILE A 135 3.83 9.47 -1.59
C ILE A 135 3.91 10.64 -2.58
N ALA A 136 2.83 10.89 -3.34
CA ALA A 136 2.77 12.03 -4.25
C ALA A 136 3.06 13.36 -3.53
N LYS A 137 2.42 13.61 -2.38
CA LYS A 137 2.70 14.79 -1.53
C LYS A 137 4.16 14.87 -1.05
N ALA A 138 4.79 13.73 -0.78
CA ALA A 138 6.20 13.71 -0.36
C ALA A 138 7.13 14.15 -1.48
N ARG A 139 6.78 13.88 -2.75
CA ARG A 139 7.57 14.29 -3.93
C ARG A 139 7.46 15.77 -4.26
N GLU A 140 6.34 16.43 -3.90
CA GLU A 140 6.09 17.84 -4.20
C GLU A 140 6.91 18.79 -3.30
N LYS A 141 7.47 18.32 -2.21
CA LYS A 141 8.19 19.08 -1.17
C LYS A 141 9.67 18.79 -1.19
#